data_80a658c305062d597cab187736943e20
#
_entry.id   80a658c305062d597cab187736943e20
#
_cell.length_a   1.000
_cell.length_b   1.000
_cell.length_c   1.000
_cell.angle_alpha   90.00
_cell.angle_beta   90.00
_cell.angle_gamma   90.00
#
_symmetry.space_group_name_H-M   'P 1'
#
loop_
_entity.id
_entity.type
_entity.pdbx_description
1 polymer ?
#
loop_
_entity_poly.entity_id
_entity_poly.type
_entity_poly.pdbx_seq_one_letter_code
_entity_poly.pdbx_strand_id
1 'polypeptide(L)'
;MKQLFEIQNLKTYFHTEAGIAKAVDGVSFDIYKGEVLGIVGESGSGKSVTSLSINRLIPNPPGEIVDGSIIYNKTDLLKISYDEMRALRGKDIAMIFQEPMTSLNPVTKIKIQMNEVLMKHEGLDEEEATKRSIEILDSVGIPNPKQRINEYPHQFSGGMRQRVMIAMALQCNPSLLIADEPTTALDVTIQAQILDLMMSLKEKRKDAAILLITH
;
A
#
# COMPACT_ATOMS: atom_id res chain seq x y z
N MET A 1 20.83 -11.83 -3.92
CA MET A 1 19.41 -11.52 -4.26
C MET A 1 19.41 -10.41 -5.30
N LYS A 2 18.39 -10.32 -6.16
CA LYS A 2 18.29 -9.23 -7.13
C LYS A 2 17.60 -8.03 -6.47
N GLN A 3 18.23 -6.85 -6.50
CA GLN A 3 17.70 -5.61 -5.95
C GLN A 3 16.39 -5.23 -6.71
N LEU A 4 15.37 -4.83 -5.97
CA LEU A 4 14.08 -4.39 -6.50
C LEU A 4 13.95 -2.88 -6.37
N PHE A 5 14.24 -2.34 -5.19
CA PHE A 5 14.30 -0.91 -4.91
C PHE A 5 15.62 -0.55 -4.25
N GLU A 6 16.09 0.66 -4.53
CA GLU A 6 17.24 1.28 -3.88
C GLU A 6 16.82 2.67 -3.42
N ILE A 7 16.86 2.90 -2.13
CA ILE A 7 16.57 4.18 -1.49
C ILE A 7 17.90 4.77 -1.00
N GLN A 8 18.25 5.96 -1.49
CA GLN A 8 19.53 6.61 -1.16
C GLN A 8 19.29 8.01 -0.60
N ASN A 9 19.85 8.28 0.57
CA ASN A 9 19.89 9.59 1.21
C ASN A 9 18.54 10.32 1.22
N LEU A 10 17.43 9.57 1.40
CA LEU A 10 16.08 10.12 1.35
C LEU A 10 15.88 11.15 2.45
N LYS A 11 15.42 12.35 2.07
CA LYS A 11 15.09 13.42 3.01
C LYS A 11 13.69 13.96 2.73
N THR A 12 12.85 13.94 3.76
CA THR A 12 11.48 14.47 3.70
C THR A 12 11.24 15.39 4.88
N TYR A 13 10.95 16.64 4.60
CA TYR A 13 10.78 17.70 5.59
C TYR A 13 9.37 18.28 5.53
N PHE A 14 8.92 18.84 6.65
CA PHE A 14 7.64 19.53 6.75
C PHE A 14 7.87 20.99 7.19
N HIS A 15 7.30 21.91 6.43
CA HIS A 15 7.33 23.33 6.75
C HIS A 15 6.16 23.66 7.68
N THR A 16 6.46 23.98 8.93
CA THR A 16 5.48 24.32 9.97
C THR A 16 5.67 25.75 10.43
N GLU A 17 4.67 26.31 11.12
CA GLU A 17 4.79 27.65 11.72
C GLU A 17 5.96 27.74 12.72
N ALA A 18 6.30 26.65 13.39
CA ALA A 18 7.41 26.56 14.34
C ALA A 18 8.79 26.33 13.67
N GLY A 19 8.84 26.17 12.34
CA GLY A 19 10.06 25.89 11.59
C GLY A 19 10.00 24.61 10.77
N ILE A 20 11.15 24.09 10.36
CA ILE A 20 11.29 22.89 9.53
C ILE A 20 11.41 21.65 10.41
N ALA A 21 10.43 20.76 10.29
CA ALA A 21 10.47 19.44 10.91
C ALA A 21 11.07 18.41 9.93
N LYS A 22 12.25 17.87 10.27
CA LYS A 22 12.97 16.88 9.47
C LYS A 22 12.46 15.47 9.81
N ALA A 23 11.39 15.05 9.19
CA ALA A 23 10.75 13.77 9.50
C ALA A 23 11.56 12.56 9.00
N VAL A 24 12.26 12.70 7.87
CA VAL A 24 13.24 11.74 7.34
C VAL A 24 14.47 12.54 6.95
N ASP A 25 15.66 12.19 7.47
CA ASP A 25 16.89 12.97 7.25
C ASP A 25 18.07 12.03 6.91
N GLY A 26 18.16 11.65 5.62
CA GLY A 26 19.29 10.88 5.09
C GLY A 26 19.16 9.36 5.23
N VAL A 27 17.97 8.81 5.09
CA VAL A 27 17.73 7.36 5.17
C VAL A 27 18.14 6.66 3.86
N SER A 28 18.88 5.54 3.98
CA SER A 28 19.28 4.70 2.85
C SER A 28 19.09 3.23 3.18
N PHE A 29 18.46 2.48 2.28
CA PHE A 29 18.31 1.02 2.35
C PHE A 29 17.88 0.45 1.00
N ASP A 30 18.06 -0.86 0.84
CA ASP A 30 17.66 -1.61 -0.33
C ASP A 30 16.48 -2.53 -0.01
N ILE A 31 15.66 -2.82 -1.01
CA ILE A 31 14.64 -3.87 -0.96
C ILE A 31 14.94 -4.86 -2.07
N TYR A 32 15.04 -6.14 -1.73
CA TYR A 32 15.36 -7.20 -2.70
C TYR A 32 14.10 -7.96 -3.13
N LYS A 33 14.14 -8.55 -4.33
CA LYS A 33 13.06 -9.39 -4.82
C LYS A 33 12.79 -10.57 -3.89
N GLY A 34 11.52 -10.79 -3.59
CA GLY A 34 11.07 -11.86 -2.69
C GLY A 34 11.41 -11.64 -1.21
N GLU A 35 11.87 -10.45 -0.83
CA GLU A 35 12.19 -10.10 0.56
C GLU A 35 10.95 -9.67 1.35
N VAL A 36 11.00 -9.89 2.66
CA VAL A 36 10.16 -9.18 3.64
C VAL A 36 11.10 -8.33 4.47
N LEU A 37 11.08 -7.03 4.25
CA LEU A 37 11.89 -6.06 4.99
C LEU A 37 11.03 -5.40 6.07
N GLY A 38 11.46 -5.48 7.32
CA GLY A 38 10.81 -4.81 8.45
C GLY A 38 11.47 -3.47 8.77
N ILE A 39 10.69 -2.40 8.88
CA ILE A 39 11.10 -1.13 9.49
C ILE A 39 10.43 -1.03 10.85
N VAL A 40 11.26 -1.02 11.90
CA VAL A 40 10.82 -0.98 13.29
C VAL A 40 11.34 0.30 13.95
N GLY A 41 10.57 0.89 14.86
CA GLY A 41 10.97 2.07 15.62
C GLY A 41 9.79 2.70 16.35
N GLU A 42 10.08 3.65 17.23
CA GLU A 42 9.08 4.36 18.03
C GLU A 42 8.12 5.19 17.17
N SER A 43 6.97 5.55 17.74
CA SER A 43 6.03 6.50 17.11
C SER A 43 6.73 7.84 16.85
N GLY A 44 6.50 8.43 15.68
CA GLY A 44 7.15 9.68 15.29
C GLY A 44 8.58 9.55 14.74
N SER A 45 9.15 8.35 14.64
CA SER A 45 10.52 8.14 14.11
C SER A 45 10.64 8.26 12.57
N GLY A 46 9.58 8.64 11.86
CA GLY A 46 9.60 8.86 10.41
C GLY A 46 9.28 7.63 9.55
N LYS A 47 8.89 6.50 10.13
CA LYS A 47 8.58 5.24 9.38
C LYS A 47 7.50 5.44 8.33
N SER A 48 6.34 5.94 8.73
CA SER A 48 5.22 6.19 7.81
C SER A 48 5.53 7.29 6.79
N VAL A 49 6.32 8.30 7.19
CA VAL A 49 6.78 9.33 6.25
C VAL A 49 7.71 8.72 5.20
N THR A 50 8.59 7.78 5.59
CA THR A 50 9.45 7.05 4.65
C THR A 50 8.62 6.26 3.63
N SER A 51 7.59 5.52 4.07
CA SER A 51 6.72 4.74 3.18
C SER A 51 5.90 5.63 2.24
N LEU A 52 5.36 6.73 2.75
CA LEU A 52 4.64 7.72 1.93
C LEU A 52 5.57 8.40 0.91
N SER A 53 6.84 8.62 1.27
CA SER A 53 7.84 9.19 0.36
C SER A 53 8.15 8.24 -0.80
N ILE A 54 8.26 6.92 -0.56
CA ILE A 54 8.47 5.91 -1.61
C ILE A 54 7.33 5.98 -2.65
N ASN A 55 6.10 6.17 -2.18
CA ASN A 55 4.92 6.30 -3.04
C ASN A 55 4.68 7.74 -3.54
N ARG A 56 5.51 8.70 -3.17
CA ARG A 56 5.29 10.14 -3.44
C ARG A 56 3.88 10.60 -3.05
N LEU A 57 3.44 10.20 -1.85
CA LEU A 57 2.13 10.53 -1.26
C LEU A 57 2.25 11.59 -0.15
N ILE A 58 3.42 12.19 0.02
CA ILE A 58 3.62 13.31 0.95
C ILE A 58 2.80 14.50 0.44
N PRO A 59 1.87 15.05 1.25
CA PRO A 59 1.13 16.25 0.89
C PRO A 59 2.08 17.44 0.75
N ASN A 60 2.04 18.11 -0.38
CA ASN A 60 2.84 19.30 -0.62
C ASN A 60 1.92 20.48 -1.01
N PRO A 61 1.83 21.56 -0.20
CA PRO A 61 2.39 21.73 1.15
C PRO A 61 1.62 20.92 2.22
N PRO A 62 2.13 20.74 3.47
CA PRO A 62 3.36 21.33 4.04
C PRO A 62 4.62 20.47 3.88
N GLY A 63 4.52 19.24 3.37
CA GLY A 63 5.65 18.31 3.26
C GLY A 63 6.35 18.41 1.91
N GLU A 64 7.64 18.10 1.89
CA GLU A 64 8.45 18.08 0.67
C GLU A 64 9.52 17.00 0.76
N ILE A 65 9.73 16.25 -0.32
CA ILE A 65 10.90 15.38 -0.47
C ILE A 65 12.03 16.26 -1.02
N VAL A 66 12.96 16.66 -0.14
CA VAL A 66 13.96 17.68 -0.44
C VAL A 66 15.24 17.15 -1.07
N ASP A 67 15.56 15.87 -0.86
CA ASP A 67 16.80 15.25 -1.37
C ASP A 67 16.67 13.72 -1.40
N GLY A 68 17.59 13.06 -2.10
CA GLY A 68 17.71 11.62 -2.22
C GLY A 68 17.25 11.07 -3.56
N SER A 69 17.23 9.74 -3.66
CA SER A 69 16.71 9.03 -4.82
C SER A 69 15.98 7.75 -4.42
N ILE A 70 15.02 7.35 -5.23
CA ILE A 70 14.25 6.10 -5.07
C ILE A 70 14.28 5.39 -6.43
N ILE A 71 15.15 4.41 -6.55
CA ILE A 71 15.38 3.71 -7.83
C ILE A 71 14.54 2.44 -7.88
N TYR A 72 13.68 2.33 -8.88
CA TYR A 72 12.93 1.15 -9.23
C TYR A 72 13.15 0.82 -10.71
N ASN A 73 13.55 -0.41 -11.03
CA ASN A 73 13.85 -0.82 -12.41
C ASN A 73 14.79 0.16 -13.17
N LYS A 74 15.83 0.67 -12.51
CA LYS A 74 16.80 1.66 -13.02
C LYS A 74 16.23 3.07 -13.24
N THR A 75 15.02 3.33 -12.82
CA THR A 75 14.36 4.63 -12.95
C THR A 75 14.23 5.29 -11.58
N ASP A 76 14.64 6.54 -11.44
CA ASP A 76 14.47 7.31 -10.23
C ASP A 76 13.02 7.82 -10.14
N LEU A 77 12.26 7.26 -9.21
CA LEU A 77 10.84 7.60 -9.03
C LEU A 77 10.61 9.07 -8.62
N LEU A 78 11.61 9.74 -8.05
CA LEU A 78 11.49 11.16 -7.71
C LEU A 78 11.55 12.07 -8.92
N LYS A 79 12.09 11.60 -10.06
CA LYS A 79 12.29 12.36 -11.30
C LYS A 79 11.25 12.11 -12.39
N ILE A 80 10.45 11.05 -12.26
CA ILE A 80 9.37 10.77 -13.23
C ILE A 80 8.20 11.73 -13.04
N SER A 81 7.39 11.88 -14.08
CA SER A 81 6.17 12.69 -14.04
C SER A 81 5.14 12.14 -13.04
N TYR A 82 4.16 12.97 -12.69
CA TYR A 82 3.06 12.54 -11.83
C TYR A 82 2.24 11.40 -12.45
N ASP A 83 2.01 11.45 -13.76
CA ASP A 83 1.23 10.43 -14.48
C ASP A 83 1.97 9.09 -14.56
N GLU A 84 3.30 9.09 -14.78
CA GLU A 84 4.12 7.89 -14.71
C GLU A 84 4.08 7.28 -13.30
N MET A 85 4.21 8.08 -12.24
CA MET A 85 4.10 7.59 -10.87
C MET A 85 2.69 7.07 -10.56
N ARG A 86 1.64 7.72 -11.06
CA ARG A 86 0.25 7.28 -10.94
C ARG A 86 0.00 5.93 -11.62
N ALA A 87 0.69 5.64 -12.72
CA ALA A 87 0.59 4.35 -13.41
C ALA A 87 1.22 3.20 -12.60
N LEU A 88 2.27 3.49 -11.81
CA LEU A 88 2.93 2.50 -10.94
C LEU A 88 2.14 2.21 -9.65
N ARG A 89 1.46 3.23 -9.10
CA ARG A 89 0.66 3.09 -7.88
C ARG A 89 -0.52 2.15 -8.10
N GLY A 90 -0.68 1.17 -7.22
CA GLY A 90 -1.71 0.14 -7.29
C GLY A 90 -1.39 -1.03 -8.23
N LYS A 91 -0.50 -0.84 -9.21
CA LYS A 91 -0.04 -1.87 -10.12
C LYS A 91 1.28 -2.51 -9.67
N ASP A 92 2.34 -1.71 -9.61
CA ASP A 92 3.68 -2.17 -9.24
C ASP A 92 3.99 -1.96 -7.77
N ILE A 93 3.50 -0.85 -7.21
CA ILE A 93 3.70 -0.47 -5.81
C ILE A 93 2.32 -0.27 -5.18
N ALA A 94 1.95 -1.15 -4.28
CA ALA A 94 0.71 -1.04 -3.52
C ALA A 94 1.00 -0.69 -2.05
N MET A 95 0.03 -0.06 -1.39
CA MET A 95 0.16 0.35 0.00
C MET A 95 -1.08 -0.01 0.80
N ILE A 96 -0.87 -0.59 1.97
CA ILE A 96 -1.87 -0.78 3.01
C ILE A 96 -1.62 0.31 4.05
N PHE A 97 -2.60 1.19 4.24
CA PHE A 97 -2.51 2.31 5.17
C PHE A 97 -2.89 1.88 6.59
N GLN A 98 -2.40 2.59 7.58
CA GLN A 98 -2.65 2.34 8.99
C GLN A 98 -4.15 2.39 9.35
N GLU A 99 -4.91 3.32 8.73
CA GLU A 99 -6.34 3.51 9.02
C GLU A 99 -7.24 3.02 7.86
N PRO A 100 -7.95 1.89 8.02
CA PRO A 100 -8.86 1.39 6.99
C PRO A 100 -10.12 2.27 6.82
N MET A 101 -10.43 3.08 7.83
CA MET A 101 -11.62 3.96 7.80
C MET A 101 -11.48 5.11 6.80
N THR A 102 -10.26 5.60 6.59
CA THR A 102 -9.96 6.71 5.67
C THR A 102 -9.60 6.22 4.27
N SER A 103 -9.26 4.94 4.13
CA SER A 103 -8.79 4.37 2.85
C SER A 103 -9.93 3.97 1.91
N LEU A 104 -11.12 3.64 2.45
CA LEU A 104 -12.30 3.31 1.66
C LEU A 104 -13.24 4.52 1.57
N ASN A 105 -13.68 4.88 0.36
CA ASN A 105 -14.68 5.92 0.18
C ASN A 105 -16.04 5.47 0.75
N PRO A 106 -16.55 6.11 1.83
CA PRO A 106 -17.73 5.64 2.55
C PRO A 106 -19.03 5.73 1.76
N VAL A 107 -19.08 6.58 0.74
CA VAL A 107 -20.28 6.81 -0.09
C VAL A 107 -20.25 6.07 -1.43
N THR A 108 -19.23 5.23 -1.65
CA THR A 108 -19.06 4.45 -2.88
C THR A 108 -19.07 2.96 -2.54
N LYS A 109 -19.81 2.16 -3.33
CA LYS A 109 -19.88 0.70 -3.15
C LYS A 109 -18.50 0.06 -3.32
N ILE A 110 -18.24 -1.05 -2.60
CA ILE A 110 -17.00 -1.82 -2.71
C ILE A 110 -16.72 -2.25 -4.16
N LYS A 111 -17.76 -2.71 -4.90
CA LYS A 111 -17.67 -3.06 -6.32
C LYS A 111 -16.96 -1.98 -7.14
N ILE A 112 -17.41 -0.73 -7.01
CA ILE A 112 -16.90 0.38 -7.81
C ILE A 112 -15.44 0.64 -7.49
N GLN A 113 -15.09 0.67 -6.18
CA GLN A 113 -13.73 0.94 -5.73
C GLN A 113 -12.75 -0.16 -6.16
N MET A 114 -13.14 -1.42 -6.10
CA MET A 114 -12.30 -2.53 -6.53
C MET A 114 -12.18 -2.59 -8.06
N ASN A 115 -13.32 -2.50 -8.77
CA ASN A 115 -13.31 -2.60 -10.22
C ASN A 115 -12.52 -1.47 -10.88
N GLU A 116 -12.57 -0.24 -10.36
CA GLU A 116 -11.83 0.90 -10.88
C GLU A 116 -10.32 0.60 -11.00
N VAL A 117 -9.75 -0.05 -10.00
CA VAL A 117 -8.32 -0.41 -10.01
C VAL A 117 -8.02 -1.46 -11.07
N LEU A 118 -8.84 -2.52 -11.17
CA LEU A 118 -8.65 -3.59 -12.16
C LEU A 118 -8.87 -3.09 -13.59
N MET A 119 -9.92 -2.32 -13.83
CA MET A 119 -10.20 -1.72 -15.14
C MET A 119 -9.05 -0.80 -15.59
N LYS A 120 -8.53 0.01 -14.67
CA LYS A 120 -7.46 0.96 -14.95
C LYS A 120 -6.12 0.30 -15.23
N HIS A 121 -5.73 -0.70 -14.43
CA HIS A 121 -4.38 -1.26 -14.43
C HIS A 121 -4.26 -2.57 -15.22
N GLU A 122 -5.32 -3.36 -15.29
CA GLU A 122 -5.35 -4.65 -16.00
C GLU A 122 -6.13 -4.55 -17.33
N GLY A 123 -6.84 -3.44 -17.57
CA GLY A 123 -7.62 -3.24 -18.80
C GLY A 123 -8.88 -4.11 -18.90
N LEU A 124 -9.35 -4.66 -17.76
CA LEU A 124 -10.55 -5.50 -17.73
C LEU A 124 -11.81 -4.68 -17.97
N ASP A 125 -12.81 -5.29 -18.58
CA ASP A 125 -14.16 -4.71 -18.60
C ASP A 125 -14.86 -4.81 -17.22
N GLU A 126 -16.04 -4.22 -17.07
CA GLU A 126 -16.75 -4.19 -15.79
C GLU A 126 -17.17 -5.59 -15.31
N GLU A 127 -17.52 -6.49 -16.20
CA GLU A 127 -17.97 -7.84 -15.86
C GLU A 127 -16.78 -8.69 -15.38
N GLU A 128 -15.69 -8.68 -16.13
CA GLU A 128 -14.44 -9.35 -15.78
C GLU A 128 -13.86 -8.81 -14.47
N ALA A 129 -13.81 -7.48 -14.31
CA ALA A 129 -13.35 -6.83 -13.08
C ALA A 129 -14.22 -7.21 -11.87
N THR A 130 -15.54 -7.28 -12.04
CA THR A 130 -16.46 -7.70 -10.97
C THR A 130 -16.22 -9.16 -10.56
N LYS A 131 -16.08 -10.05 -11.54
CA LYS A 131 -15.78 -11.46 -11.28
C LYS A 131 -14.46 -11.62 -10.51
N ARG A 132 -13.41 -10.93 -10.98
CA ARG A 132 -12.09 -10.95 -10.32
C ARG A 132 -12.14 -10.35 -8.93
N SER A 133 -12.87 -9.26 -8.72
CA SER A 133 -13.07 -8.63 -7.42
C SER A 133 -13.74 -9.58 -6.42
N ILE A 134 -14.75 -10.34 -6.86
CA ILE A 134 -15.43 -11.35 -6.03
C ILE A 134 -14.47 -12.47 -5.63
N GLU A 135 -13.65 -12.97 -6.56
CA GLU A 135 -12.64 -14.01 -6.29
C GLU A 135 -11.60 -13.53 -5.25
N ILE A 136 -11.18 -12.27 -5.37
CA ILE A 136 -10.23 -11.67 -4.43
C ILE A 136 -10.86 -11.48 -3.06
N LEU A 137 -12.10 -10.98 -2.96
CA LEU A 137 -12.82 -10.85 -1.70
C LEU A 137 -13.01 -12.20 -1.00
N ASP A 138 -13.28 -13.27 -1.77
CA ASP A 138 -13.36 -14.63 -1.24
C ASP A 138 -12.01 -15.09 -0.69
N SER A 139 -10.92 -14.84 -1.42
CA SER A 139 -9.56 -15.21 -1.01
C SER A 139 -9.09 -14.54 0.27
N VAL A 140 -9.61 -13.34 0.59
CA VAL A 140 -9.34 -12.63 1.84
C VAL A 140 -10.36 -12.96 2.95
N GLY A 141 -11.24 -13.94 2.72
CA GLY A 141 -12.19 -14.44 3.72
C GLY A 141 -13.36 -13.48 4.00
N ILE A 142 -13.83 -12.71 3.02
CA ILE A 142 -15.08 -11.97 3.12
C ILE A 142 -16.25 -12.95 2.91
N PRO A 143 -17.16 -13.10 3.90
CA PRO A 143 -18.29 -14.00 3.76
C PRO A 143 -19.29 -13.49 2.71
N ASN A 144 -19.84 -14.40 1.88
CA ASN A 144 -20.81 -14.07 0.82
C ASN A 144 -20.35 -12.93 -0.12
N PRO A 145 -19.16 -13.03 -0.75
CA PRO A 145 -18.54 -11.92 -1.48
C PRO A 145 -19.38 -11.42 -2.66
N LYS A 146 -20.19 -12.29 -3.30
CA LYS A 146 -21.11 -11.92 -4.38
C LYS A 146 -22.20 -10.93 -3.94
N GLN A 147 -22.65 -11.01 -2.70
CA GLN A 147 -23.59 -10.07 -2.11
C GLN A 147 -22.86 -8.83 -1.61
N ARG A 148 -21.81 -9.06 -0.79
CA ARG A 148 -21.06 -8.03 -0.09
C ARG A 148 -20.41 -7.00 -1.01
N ILE A 149 -19.98 -7.40 -2.20
CA ILE A 149 -19.36 -6.49 -3.17
C ILE A 149 -20.28 -5.31 -3.55
N ASN A 150 -21.60 -5.48 -3.44
CA ASN A 150 -22.59 -4.45 -3.74
C ASN A 150 -22.92 -3.53 -2.56
N GLU A 151 -22.34 -3.79 -1.39
CA GLU A 151 -22.54 -3.01 -0.17
C GLU A 151 -21.55 -1.85 -0.07
N TYR A 152 -21.81 -0.95 0.89
CA TYR A 152 -20.97 0.19 1.21
C TYR A 152 -20.03 -0.13 2.38
N PRO A 153 -18.90 0.57 2.53
CA PRO A 153 -17.95 0.33 3.61
C PRO A 153 -18.55 0.35 5.02
N HIS A 154 -19.55 1.21 5.28
CA HIS A 154 -20.19 1.29 6.59
C HIS A 154 -20.99 0.04 6.99
N GLN A 155 -21.33 -0.83 6.03
CA GLN A 155 -22.01 -2.10 6.25
C GLN A 155 -21.04 -3.25 6.64
N PHE A 156 -19.73 -2.97 6.62
CA PHE A 156 -18.67 -3.91 6.98
C PHE A 156 -18.16 -3.67 8.40
N SER A 157 -17.79 -4.74 9.11
CA SER A 157 -17.05 -4.61 10.38
C SER A 157 -15.66 -4.02 10.15
N GLY A 158 -14.98 -3.57 11.20
CA GLY A 158 -13.61 -3.05 11.11
C GLY A 158 -12.65 -4.03 10.44
N GLY A 159 -12.65 -5.30 10.88
CA GLY A 159 -11.81 -6.34 10.29
C GLY A 159 -12.18 -6.67 8.84
N MET A 160 -13.47 -6.60 8.47
CA MET A 160 -13.87 -6.77 7.07
C MET A 160 -13.38 -5.62 6.18
N ARG A 161 -13.47 -4.37 6.65
CA ARG A 161 -12.91 -3.21 5.91
C ARG A 161 -11.42 -3.34 5.71
N GLN A 162 -10.69 -3.79 6.73
CA GLN A 162 -9.26 -4.08 6.63
C GLN A 162 -8.97 -5.13 5.55
N ARG A 163 -9.70 -6.24 5.52
CA ARG A 163 -9.57 -7.28 4.51
C ARG A 163 -9.87 -6.77 3.10
N VAL A 164 -10.89 -5.92 2.93
CA VAL A 164 -11.19 -5.28 1.65
C VAL A 164 -10.05 -4.38 1.19
N MET A 165 -9.48 -3.57 2.10
CA MET A 165 -8.33 -2.71 1.79
C MET A 165 -7.10 -3.53 1.35
N ILE A 166 -6.84 -4.64 2.03
CA ILE A 166 -5.77 -5.58 1.65
C ILE A 166 -6.08 -6.23 0.29
N ALA A 167 -7.33 -6.65 0.07
CA ALA A 167 -7.76 -7.19 -1.22
C ALA A 167 -7.50 -6.20 -2.36
N MET A 168 -7.83 -4.92 -2.18
CA MET A 168 -7.57 -3.86 -3.15
C MET A 168 -6.07 -3.67 -3.39
N ALA A 169 -5.24 -3.72 -2.36
CA ALA A 169 -3.79 -3.59 -2.50
C ALA A 169 -3.17 -4.77 -3.26
N LEU A 170 -3.72 -5.99 -3.10
CA LEU A 170 -3.17 -7.22 -3.70
C LEU A 170 -3.71 -7.54 -5.09
N GLN A 171 -4.80 -6.93 -5.54
CA GLN A 171 -5.55 -7.37 -6.72
C GLN A 171 -4.77 -7.31 -8.04
N CYS A 172 -3.79 -6.40 -8.17
CA CYS A 172 -2.90 -6.30 -9.33
C CYS A 172 -1.56 -7.04 -9.13
N ASN A 173 -1.42 -7.88 -8.11
CA ASN A 173 -0.19 -8.61 -7.79
C ASN A 173 1.07 -7.71 -7.82
N PRO A 174 1.18 -6.71 -6.94
CA PRO A 174 2.24 -5.71 -6.98
C PRO A 174 3.64 -6.32 -6.82
N SER A 175 4.66 -5.63 -7.34
CA SER A 175 6.07 -5.97 -7.11
C SER A 175 6.52 -5.63 -5.69
N LEU A 176 5.99 -4.55 -5.14
CA LEU A 176 6.23 -4.10 -3.76
C LEU A 176 4.89 -3.85 -3.07
N LEU A 177 4.65 -4.52 -1.96
CA LEU A 177 3.60 -4.21 -1.01
C LEU A 177 4.19 -3.48 0.18
N ILE A 178 3.77 -2.24 0.41
CA ILE A 178 4.10 -1.48 1.62
C ILE A 178 2.94 -1.64 2.60
N ALA A 179 3.21 -2.13 3.79
CA ALA A 179 2.21 -2.30 4.84
C ALA A 179 2.59 -1.44 6.05
N ASP A 180 1.89 -0.32 6.21
CA ASP A 180 2.14 0.64 7.28
C ASP A 180 1.21 0.33 8.45
N GLU A 181 1.75 -0.33 9.48
CA GLU A 181 1.05 -0.78 10.68
C GLU A 181 -0.29 -1.50 10.37
N PRO A 182 -0.28 -2.53 9.52
CA PRO A 182 -1.50 -3.08 8.92
C PRO A 182 -2.44 -3.76 9.93
N THR A 183 -2.02 -3.90 11.18
CA THR A 183 -2.73 -4.68 12.21
C THR A 183 -2.99 -3.92 13.52
N THR A 184 -2.57 -2.66 13.64
CA THR A 184 -2.56 -1.91 14.91
C THR A 184 -3.94 -1.76 15.57
N ALA A 185 -5.03 -1.77 14.81
CA ALA A 185 -6.41 -1.62 15.32
C ALA A 185 -7.19 -2.94 15.42
N LEU A 186 -6.53 -4.09 15.37
CA LEU A 186 -7.17 -5.39 15.27
C LEU A 186 -6.83 -6.31 16.45
N ASP A 187 -7.74 -7.25 16.75
CA ASP A 187 -7.45 -8.32 17.70
C ASP A 187 -6.39 -9.30 17.16
N VAL A 188 -5.70 -10.01 18.07
CA VAL A 188 -4.56 -10.90 17.76
C VAL A 188 -4.90 -11.97 16.72
N THR A 189 -6.14 -12.48 16.73
CA THR A 189 -6.56 -13.53 15.78
C THR A 189 -6.67 -12.99 14.37
N ILE A 190 -7.23 -11.79 14.22
CA ILE A 190 -7.34 -11.11 12.92
C ILE A 190 -5.96 -10.66 12.42
N GLN A 191 -5.08 -10.22 13.32
CA GLN A 191 -3.69 -9.85 12.97
C GLN A 191 -2.96 -11.02 12.29
N ALA A 192 -2.99 -12.22 12.88
CA ALA A 192 -2.36 -13.41 12.31
C ALA A 192 -2.92 -13.72 10.92
N GLN A 193 -4.24 -13.70 10.76
CA GLN A 193 -4.89 -13.95 9.47
C GLN A 193 -4.50 -12.93 8.38
N ILE A 194 -4.29 -11.67 8.75
CA ILE A 194 -3.85 -10.63 7.83
C ILE A 194 -2.40 -10.82 7.40
N LEU A 195 -1.52 -11.17 8.34
CA LEU A 195 -0.13 -11.47 8.01
C LEU A 195 -0.04 -12.69 7.07
N ASP A 196 -0.79 -13.77 7.34
CA ASP A 196 -0.87 -14.94 6.47
C ASP A 196 -1.35 -14.57 5.06
N LEU A 197 -2.37 -13.69 4.97
CA LEU A 197 -2.88 -13.20 3.71
C LEU A 197 -1.82 -12.41 2.92
N MET A 198 -1.08 -11.53 3.59
CA MET A 198 0.02 -10.80 2.96
C MET A 198 1.15 -11.73 2.51
N MET A 199 1.47 -12.75 3.32
CA MET A 199 2.45 -13.76 2.95
C MET A 199 2.01 -14.62 1.76
N SER A 200 0.70 -14.86 1.57
CA SER A 200 0.17 -15.56 0.39
C SER A 200 0.49 -14.86 -0.94
N LEU A 201 0.73 -13.54 -0.94
CA LEU A 201 1.23 -12.81 -2.10
C LEU A 201 2.57 -13.39 -2.60
N LYS A 202 3.48 -13.71 -1.69
CA LYS A 202 4.80 -14.29 -2.03
C LYS A 202 4.69 -15.69 -2.61
N GLU A 203 3.67 -16.46 -2.23
CA GLU A 203 3.41 -17.78 -2.81
C GLU A 203 2.94 -17.64 -4.26
N LYS A 204 2.10 -16.65 -4.55
CA LYS A 204 1.60 -16.36 -5.90
C LYS A 204 2.64 -15.69 -6.79
N ARG A 205 3.46 -14.80 -6.21
CA ARG A 205 4.51 -14.05 -6.91
C ARG A 205 5.82 -14.10 -6.12
N LYS A 206 6.69 -15.05 -6.46
CA LYS A 206 7.97 -15.31 -5.74
C LYS A 206 8.95 -14.12 -5.72
N ASP A 207 8.81 -13.19 -6.63
CA ASP A 207 9.66 -11.99 -6.72
C ASP A 207 9.02 -10.75 -6.07
N ALA A 208 7.80 -10.84 -5.55
CA ALA A 208 7.17 -9.76 -4.81
C ALA A 208 7.87 -9.52 -3.46
N ALA A 209 8.13 -8.26 -3.14
CA ALA A 209 8.68 -7.85 -1.85
C ALA A 209 7.59 -7.24 -0.96
N ILE A 210 7.78 -7.34 0.35
CA ILE A 210 6.91 -6.72 1.36
C ILE A 210 7.78 -5.81 2.22
N LEU A 211 7.41 -4.53 2.32
CA LEU A 211 7.95 -3.59 3.28
C LEU A 211 6.94 -3.45 4.43
N LEU A 212 7.27 -4.04 5.57
CA LEU A 212 6.42 -4.06 6.76
C LEU A 212 6.88 -3.01 7.77
N ILE A 213 6.02 -2.06 8.10
CA ILE A 213 6.26 -1.07 9.15
C ILE A 213 5.50 -1.49 10.40
N THR A 214 6.18 -1.54 11.52
CA THR A 214 5.61 -1.94 12.81
C THR A 214 6.34 -1.23 13.97
N HIS A 215 5.77 -1.33 15.16
CA HIS A 215 6.36 -0.85 16.41
C HIS A 215 7.28 -1.88 17.05
#